data_04a6dd9b394c7f1e35ded05a9bad4cae
#
_entry.id   04a6dd9b394c7f1e35ded05a9bad4cae
#
_cell.length_a   1.000
_cell.length_b   1.000
_cell.length_c   1.000
_cell.angle_alpha   90.00
_cell.angle_beta   90.00
_cell.angle_gamma   90.00
#
_symmetry.space_group_name_H-M   'P 1'
#
loop_
_entity.id
_entity.type
_entity.pdbx_description
1 polymer ?
#
loop_
_entity_poly.entity_id
_entity_poly.type
_entity_poly.pdbx_seq_one_letter_code
_entity_poly.pdbx_strand_id
1 'polypeptide(L)'
;NMFMQTASPDDKAAAIVDYGFALKELASANIFPGDMLYKNFGMTRFGRVIFYDYDEIEYMTDCNFRYIPPAPNPEYEMSGEVWYPVRPGDVFPEEFGPFLLGEPDVRQVFMQHHRDLLSPKFWQGKKESLLRGELDDFYPYPQSLRFNPDIIAKGFVDQSDV
;
A
#
# COMPACT_ATOMS: atom_id res chain seq x y z
N ASN A 1 7.93 15.62 -3.99
CA ASN A 1 6.63 15.74 -4.64
C ASN A 1 6.09 17.14 -4.44
N MET A 2 5.80 17.86 -5.53
CA MET A 2 5.35 19.26 -5.51
C MET A 2 4.07 19.45 -4.68
N PHE A 3 3.13 18.50 -4.72
CA PHE A 3 1.92 18.54 -3.91
C PHE A 3 2.21 18.65 -2.41
N MET A 4 3.12 17.82 -1.89
CA MET A 4 3.48 17.82 -0.47
C MET A 4 4.13 19.14 -0.01
N GLN A 5 4.70 19.92 -0.93
CA GLN A 5 5.32 21.21 -0.62
C GLN A 5 4.33 22.38 -0.61
N THR A 6 3.24 22.26 -1.38
CA THR A 6 2.31 23.38 -1.63
C THR A 6 0.90 23.19 -1.05
N ALA A 7 0.53 21.95 -0.68
CA ALA A 7 -0.79 21.64 -0.13
C ALA A 7 -0.99 22.19 1.29
N SER A 8 -2.24 22.44 1.64
CA SER A 8 -2.61 22.79 3.01
C SER A 8 -2.33 21.61 3.98
N PRO A 9 -2.21 21.85 5.30
CA PRO A 9 -2.03 20.77 6.28
C PRO A 9 -3.13 19.70 6.20
N ASP A 10 -4.38 20.09 6.01
CA ASP A 10 -5.51 19.17 5.90
C ASP A 10 -5.44 18.31 4.63
N ASP A 11 -5.07 18.93 3.49
CA ASP A 11 -4.90 18.21 2.23
C ASP A 11 -3.73 17.24 2.30
N LYS A 12 -2.62 17.62 2.98
CA LYS A 12 -1.50 16.72 3.23
C LYS A 12 -1.93 15.52 4.08
N ALA A 13 -2.67 15.76 5.15
CA ALA A 13 -3.17 14.71 6.03
C ALA A 13 -4.07 13.73 5.25
N ALA A 14 -5.02 14.26 4.47
CA ALA A 14 -5.88 13.45 3.62
C ALA A 14 -5.09 12.63 2.59
N ALA A 15 -4.07 13.23 1.97
CA ALA A 15 -3.20 12.54 1.02
C ALA A 15 -2.41 11.40 1.65
N ILE A 16 -1.90 11.58 2.87
CA ILE A 16 -1.18 10.53 3.60
C ILE A 16 -2.10 9.37 3.99
N VAL A 17 -3.32 9.66 4.39
CA VAL A 17 -4.32 8.63 4.66
C VAL A 17 -4.66 7.85 3.39
N ASP A 18 -4.91 8.53 2.27
CA ASP A 18 -5.23 7.87 0.99
C ASP A 18 -4.02 7.09 0.44
N TYR A 19 -2.80 7.60 0.63
CA TYR A 19 -1.57 6.90 0.27
C TYR A 19 -1.43 5.54 0.98
N GLY A 20 -1.65 5.50 2.29
CA GLY A 20 -1.62 4.25 3.04
C GLY A 20 -2.70 3.25 2.60
N PHE A 21 -3.89 3.74 2.24
CA PHE A 21 -4.93 2.89 1.63
C PHE A 21 -4.51 2.38 0.26
N ALA A 22 -3.90 3.20 -0.60
CA ALA A 22 -3.38 2.77 -1.89
C ALA A 22 -2.35 1.63 -1.74
N LEU A 23 -1.45 1.70 -0.77
CA LEU A 23 -0.51 0.61 -0.47
C LEU A 23 -1.23 -0.68 -0.04
N LYS A 24 -2.28 -0.58 0.78
CA LYS A 24 -3.08 -1.73 1.21
C LYS A 24 -3.86 -2.36 0.06
N GLU A 25 -4.38 -1.54 -0.85
CA GLU A 25 -5.05 -1.99 -2.08
C GLU A 25 -4.09 -2.73 -3.01
N LEU A 26 -2.89 -2.18 -3.24
CA LEU A 26 -1.83 -2.86 -4.02
C LEU A 26 -1.46 -4.21 -3.40
N ALA A 27 -1.21 -4.25 -2.10
CA ALA A 27 -0.89 -5.49 -1.39
C ALA A 27 -1.97 -6.56 -1.57
N SER A 28 -3.23 -6.16 -1.54
CA SER A 28 -4.36 -7.07 -1.70
C SER A 28 -4.57 -7.52 -3.14
N ALA A 29 -4.12 -6.72 -4.11
CA ALA A 29 -4.06 -7.09 -5.52
C ALA A 29 -2.81 -7.93 -5.88
N ASN A 30 -2.08 -8.45 -4.90
CA ASN A 30 -0.82 -9.18 -5.05
C ASN A 30 0.32 -8.33 -5.64
N ILE A 31 0.30 -7.02 -5.41
CA ILE A 31 1.33 -6.10 -5.91
C ILE A 31 2.10 -5.51 -4.72
N PHE A 32 3.41 -5.70 -4.73
CA PHE A 32 4.34 -4.98 -3.88
C PHE A 32 5.02 -3.90 -4.74
N PRO A 33 4.96 -2.61 -4.37
CA PRO A 33 5.45 -1.53 -5.23
C PRO A 33 6.98 -1.43 -5.35
N GLY A 34 7.73 -2.26 -4.63
CA GLY A 34 9.20 -2.22 -4.57
C GLY A 34 9.69 -0.97 -3.85
N ASP A 35 9.69 0.15 -4.54
CA ASP A 35 9.99 1.47 -3.98
C ASP A 35 8.70 2.19 -3.57
N MET A 36 8.51 2.42 -2.27
CA MET A 36 7.34 3.11 -1.72
C MET A 36 7.48 4.63 -1.65
N LEU A 37 8.45 5.22 -2.33
CA LEU A 37 8.66 6.66 -2.29
C LEU A 37 7.48 7.42 -2.91
N TYR A 38 7.16 8.58 -2.33
CA TYR A 38 6.08 9.45 -2.81
C TYR A 38 6.22 9.90 -4.27
N LYS A 39 7.43 9.84 -4.84
CA LYS A 39 7.65 10.14 -6.27
C LYS A 39 6.91 9.19 -7.21
N ASN A 40 6.64 7.95 -6.75
CA ASN A 40 5.99 6.90 -7.53
C ASN A 40 4.45 6.95 -7.44
N PHE A 41 3.96 7.93 -6.68
CA PHE A 41 2.54 8.19 -6.49
C PHE A 41 2.17 9.60 -6.95
N GLY A 42 1.02 9.70 -7.57
CA GLY A 42 0.43 10.97 -8.01
C GLY A 42 -0.86 11.29 -7.29
N MET A 43 -1.20 12.57 -7.28
CA MET A 43 -2.48 13.05 -6.78
C MET A 43 -3.37 13.41 -7.97
N THR A 44 -4.57 12.85 -8.03
CA THR A 44 -5.56 13.23 -9.02
C THR A 44 -6.17 14.60 -8.68
N ARG A 45 -6.82 15.24 -9.67
CA ARG A 45 -7.58 16.49 -9.46
C ARG A 45 -8.72 16.35 -8.45
N PHE A 46 -9.11 15.13 -8.12
CA PHE A 46 -10.16 14.80 -7.15
C PHE A 46 -9.61 14.46 -5.76
N GLY A 47 -8.31 14.69 -5.52
CA GLY A 47 -7.68 14.43 -4.24
C GLY A 47 -7.41 12.95 -3.95
N ARG A 48 -7.39 12.07 -4.97
CA ARG A 48 -7.08 10.64 -4.80
C ARG A 48 -5.63 10.36 -5.15
N VAL A 49 -4.97 9.57 -4.31
CA VAL A 49 -3.63 9.05 -4.57
C VAL A 49 -3.71 7.87 -5.54
N ILE A 50 -2.86 7.90 -6.56
CA ILE A 50 -2.71 6.81 -7.53
C ILE A 50 -1.25 6.40 -7.62
N PHE A 51 -1.00 5.11 -7.72
CA PHE A 51 0.31 4.54 -8.06
C PHE A 51 0.46 4.51 -9.59
N TYR A 52 1.62 4.93 -10.11
CA TYR A 52 1.84 4.99 -11.55
C TYR A 52 3.20 4.42 -11.99
N ASP A 53 4.11 4.16 -11.06
CA ASP A 53 5.43 3.61 -11.37
C ASP A 53 5.43 2.09 -11.15
N TYR A 54 5.28 1.36 -12.23
CA TYR A 54 5.20 -0.11 -12.23
C TYR A 54 6.51 -0.78 -12.63
N ASP A 55 7.62 -0.04 -12.73
CA ASP A 55 8.88 -0.59 -13.24
C ASP A 55 9.56 -1.55 -12.24
N GLU A 56 9.31 -1.35 -10.94
CA GLU A 56 9.94 -2.12 -9.85
C GLU A 56 8.94 -2.96 -9.03
N ILE A 57 7.75 -3.22 -9.57
CA ILE A 57 6.76 -4.03 -8.86
C ILE A 57 7.20 -5.49 -8.75
N GLU A 58 6.84 -6.09 -7.62
CA GLU A 58 6.99 -7.53 -7.38
C GLU A 58 5.64 -8.12 -6.97
N TYR A 59 5.49 -9.44 -7.11
CA TYR A 59 4.33 -10.10 -6.52
C TYR A 59 4.50 -10.19 -5.00
N MET A 60 3.46 -9.85 -4.26
CA MET A 60 3.43 -10.03 -2.79
C MET A 60 3.80 -11.45 -2.38
N THR A 61 3.35 -12.44 -3.18
CA THR A 61 3.62 -13.86 -2.93
C THR A 61 5.09 -14.24 -3.09
N ASP A 62 5.86 -13.46 -3.84
CA ASP A 62 7.30 -13.69 -4.06
C ASP A 62 8.18 -12.96 -3.03
N CYS A 63 7.64 -11.92 -2.39
CA CYS A 63 8.33 -11.18 -1.33
C CYS A 63 8.42 -12.00 -0.04
N ASN A 64 9.50 -11.77 0.73
CA ASN A 64 9.72 -12.36 2.04
C ASN A 64 9.79 -11.26 3.11
N PHE A 65 8.68 -11.03 3.81
CA PHE A 65 8.58 -9.97 4.80
C PHE A 65 9.16 -10.39 6.14
N ARG A 66 10.20 -9.70 6.58
CA ARG A 66 11.01 -10.07 7.75
C ARG A 66 11.12 -8.91 8.73
N TYR A 67 11.29 -9.27 10.00
CA TYR A 67 11.75 -8.33 11.04
C TYR A 67 13.25 -8.10 10.90
N ILE A 68 13.69 -6.89 11.18
CA ILE A 68 15.12 -6.57 11.33
C ILE A 68 15.61 -7.32 12.58
N PRO A 69 16.63 -8.20 12.47
CA PRO A 69 17.19 -8.83 13.65
C PRO A 69 17.81 -7.81 14.60
N PRO A 70 17.74 -8.04 15.92
CA PRO A 70 18.38 -7.15 16.88
C PRO A 70 19.87 -7.00 16.58
N ALA A 71 20.41 -5.79 16.71
CA ALA A 71 21.82 -5.54 16.50
C ALA A 71 22.67 -6.35 17.50
N PRO A 72 23.81 -6.94 17.07
CA PRO A 72 24.70 -7.69 17.96
C PRO A 72 25.28 -6.85 19.09
N ASN A 73 25.46 -5.55 18.84
CA ASN A 73 25.90 -4.56 19.83
C ASN A 73 25.43 -3.15 19.41
N PRO A 74 25.47 -2.14 20.32
CA PRO A 74 25.02 -0.79 20.05
C PRO A 74 25.80 -0.07 18.92
N GLU A 75 27.03 -0.47 18.63
CA GLU A 75 27.86 0.14 17.59
C GLU A 75 27.27 -0.10 16.20
N TYR A 76 26.71 -1.28 15.97
CA TYR A 76 26.01 -1.60 14.71
C TYR A 76 24.74 -0.77 14.51
N GLU A 77 23.96 -0.54 15.57
CA GLU A 77 22.78 0.34 15.49
C GLU A 77 23.16 1.76 15.08
N MET A 78 24.32 2.26 15.54
CA MET A 78 24.79 3.63 15.28
C MET A 78 25.54 3.77 13.95
N SER A 79 26.13 2.68 13.44
CA SER A 79 26.95 2.74 12.23
C SER A 79 26.14 2.88 10.94
N GLY A 80 24.86 2.49 10.97
CA GLY A 80 24.03 2.39 9.78
C GLY A 80 24.41 1.24 8.83
N GLU A 81 25.34 0.37 9.26
CA GLU A 81 25.72 -0.82 8.50
C GLU A 81 24.70 -1.94 8.68
N VAL A 82 24.40 -2.66 7.59
CA VAL A 82 23.51 -3.82 7.64
C VAL A 82 24.26 -5.01 8.26
N TRP A 83 23.81 -5.46 9.44
CA TRP A 83 24.43 -6.56 10.20
C TRP A 83 23.75 -7.91 9.99
N TYR A 84 22.78 -8.00 9.11
CA TYR A 84 22.01 -9.22 8.84
C TYR A 84 22.05 -9.57 7.36
N PRO A 85 21.93 -10.86 7.02
CA PRO A 85 21.94 -11.29 5.63
C PRO A 85 20.63 -10.89 4.95
N VAL A 86 20.75 -10.26 3.77
CA VAL A 86 19.63 -9.91 2.90
C VAL A 86 19.67 -10.82 1.68
N ARG A 87 18.55 -11.46 1.38
CA ARG A 87 18.35 -12.32 0.22
C ARG A 87 17.47 -11.62 -0.81
N PRO A 88 17.54 -12.02 -2.09
CA PRO A 88 16.58 -11.54 -3.07
C PRO A 88 15.13 -11.78 -2.60
N GLY A 89 14.28 -10.77 -2.71
CA GLY A 89 12.90 -10.82 -2.25
C GLY A 89 12.69 -10.52 -0.75
N ASP A 90 13.76 -10.37 0.04
CA ASP A 90 13.62 -9.95 1.44
C ASP A 90 13.17 -8.49 1.51
N VAL A 91 12.13 -8.23 2.30
CA VAL A 91 11.56 -6.90 2.56
C VAL A 91 11.49 -6.68 4.07
N PHE A 92 11.96 -5.52 4.50
CA PHE A 92 11.95 -5.09 5.90
C PHE A 92 11.04 -3.88 6.08
N PRO A 93 9.73 -4.07 6.36
CA PRO A 93 8.77 -2.97 6.47
C PRO A 93 9.11 -1.93 7.52
N GLU A 94 9.91 -2.28 8.53
CA GLU A 94 10.38 -1.36 9.56
C GLU A 94 11.27 -0.24 8.97
N GLU A 95 11.94 -0.49 7.85
CA GLU A 95 12.76 0.50 7.15
C GLU A 95 11.93 1.56 6.40
N PHE A 96 10.64 1.31 6.13
CA PHE A 96 9.80 2.29 5.45
C PHE A 96 9.62 3.58 6.24
N GLY A 97 9.64 3.47 7.57
CA GLY A 97 9.46 4.62 8.45
C GLY A 97 10.45 5.76 8.21
N PRO A 98 11.76 5.53 8.26
CA PRO A 98 12.78 6.55 8.02
C PRO A 98 12.68 7.22 6.66
N PHE A 99 12.31 6.48 5.62
CA PHE A 99 12.22 6.99 4.26
C PHE A 99 10.96 7.78 3.97
N LEU A 100 9.81 7.37 4.55
CA LEU A 100 8.51 7.96 4.25
C LEU A 100 8.11 9.06 5.25
N LEU A 101 8.62 9.01 6.48
CA LEU A 101 8.09 9.75 7.61
C LEU A 101 9.08 10.80 8.14
N GLY A 102 9.81 11.47 7.24
CA GLY A 102 10.78 12.51 7.61
C GLY A 102 10.16 13.76 8.21
N GLU A 103 8.92 14.12 7.80
CA GLU A 103 8.19 15.27 8.33
C GLU A 103 7.34 14.84 9.55
N PRO A 104 7.44 15.54 10.71
CA PRO A 104 6.72 15.16 11.92
C PRO A 104 5.20 15.04 11.75
N ASP A 105 4.58 15.97 11.02
CA ASP A 105 3.14 15.99 10.79
C ASP A 105 2.69 14.80 9.93
N VAL A 106 3.45 14.50 8.88
CA VAL A 106 3.25 13.33 8.02
C VAL A 106 3.36 12.05 8.84
N ARG A 107 4.39 11.97 9.68
CA ARG A 107 4.61 10.82 10.56
C ARG A 107 3.45 10.61 11.52
N GLN A 108 2.96 11.67 12.13
CA GLN A 108 1.86 11.58 13.08
C GLN A 108 0.61 11.00 12.41
N VAL A 109 0.20 11.53 11.27
CA VAL A 109 -0.97 11.07 10.51
C VAL A 109 -0.79 9.62 10.07
N PHE A 110 0.37 9.28 9.49
CA PHE A 110 0.65 7.92 9.03
C PHE A 110 0.60 6.93 10.19
N MET A 111 1.24 7.22 11.31
CA MET A 111 1.26 6.35 12.49
C MET A 111 -0.12 6.18 13.13
N GLN A 112 -0.98 7.17 13.01
CA GLN A 112 -2.35 7.10 13.50
C GLN A 112 -3.21 6.14 12.67
N HIS A 113 -3.05 6.12 11.36
CA HIS A 113 -3.94 5.41 10.43
C HIS A 113 -3.33 4.14 9.81
N HIS A 114 -1.99 4.07 9.68
CA HIS A 114 -1.30 3.06 8.89
C HIS A 114 -0.04 2.50 9.56
N ARG A 115 0.02 2.52 10.91
CA ARG A 115 1.14 1.91 11.66
C ARG A 115 1.40 0.46 11.27
N ASP A 116 0.36 -0.27 10.93
CA ASP A 116 0.41 -1.67 10.50
C ASP A 116 1.31 -1.89 9.28
N LEU A 117 1.38 -0.92 8.37
CA LEU A 117 2.26 -0.97 7.20
C LEU A 117 3.75 -0.99 7.53
N LEU A 118 4.15 -0.56 8.73
CA LEU A 118 5.53 -0.64 9.21
C LEU A 118 5.85 -1.98 9.88
N SER A 119 4.91 -2.92 9.92
CA SER A 119 5.08 -4.22 10.54
C SER A 119 5.10 -5.35 9.52
N PRO A 120 6.13 -6.21 9.51
CA PRO A 120 6.16 -7.42 8.68
C PRO A 120 4.91 -8.29 8.83
N LYS A 121 4.29 -8.27 10.00
CA LYS A 121 3.07 -9.04 10.30
C LYS A 121 1.91 -8.70 9.35
N PHE A 122 1.71 -7.42 9.02
CA PHE A 122 0.67 -7.01 8.09
C PHE A 122 0.91 -7.62 6.70
N TRP A 123 2.11 -7.42 6.15
CA TRP A 123 2.48 -7.87 4.82
C TRP A 123 2.48 -9.39 4.70
N GLN A 124 3.05 -10.08 5.71
CA GLN A 124 3.06 -11.52 5.75
C GLN A 124 1.65 -12.10 5.83
N GLY A 125 0.77 -11.50 6.64
CA GLY A 125 -0.63 -11.90 6.74
C GLY A 125 -1.37 -11.74 5.40
N LYS A 126 -1.13 -10.63 4.67
CA LYS A 126 -1.68 -10.43 3.33
C LYS A 126 -1.17 -11.47 2.33
N LYS A 127 0.14 -11.74 2.33
CA LYS A 127 0.73 -12.80 1.52
C LYS A 127 0.08 -14.17 1.78
N GLU A 128 -0.10 -14.53 3.04
CA GLU A 128 -0.73 -15.80 3.42
C GLU A 128 -2.19 -15.88 2.96
N SER A 129 -2.95 -14.79 3.07
CA SER A 129 -4.34 -14.73 2.55
C SER A 129 -4.36 -14.93 1.04
N LEU A 130 -3.48 -14.28 0.30
CA LEU A 130 -3.35 -14.44 -1.16
C LEU A 130 -3.00 -15.89 -1.54
N LEU A 131 -2.07 -16.53 -0.82
CA LEU A 131 -1.68 -17.91 -1.06
C LEU A 131 -2.82 -18.90 -0.76
N ARG A 132 -3.75 -18.56 0.14
CA ARG A 132 -4.98 -19.34 0.38
C ARG A 132 -6.08 -19.05 -0.64
N GLY A 133 -5.85 -18.13 -1.60
CA GLY A 133 -6.87 -17.70 -2.56
C GLY A 133 -7.96 -16.82 -1.96
N GLU A 134 -7.73 -16.24 -0.78
CA GLU A 134 -8.60 -15.27 -0.15
C GLU A 134 -8.37 -13.92 -0.82
N LEU A 135 -9.29 -13.51 -1.68
CA LEU A 135 -9.25 -12.19 -2.31
C LEU A 135 -10.06 -11.22 -1.46
N ASP A 136 -9.44 -10.15 -1.04
CA ASP A 136 -10.17 -9.04 -0.45
C ASP A 136 -11.05 -8.37 -1.52
N ASP A 137 -12.26 -8.04 -1.15
CA ASP A 137 -13.22 -7.39 -2.06
C ASP A 137 -12.91 -5.89 -2.17
N PHE A 138 -11.97 -5.53 -3.05
CA PHE A 138 -11.54 -4.15 -3.29
C PHE A 138 -12.32 -3.51 -4.42
N TYR A 139 -13.58 -3.29 -4.22
CA TYR A 139 -14.30 -2.42 -5.13
C TYR A 139 -14.33 -1.01 -4.54
N PRO A 140 -13.79 0.01 -5.25
CA PRO A 140 -13.87 1.40 -4.83
C PRO A 140 -15.30 1.94 -4.85
N TYR A 141 -16.27 1.09 -5.23
CA TYR A 141 -17.68 1.44 -5.33
C TYR A 141 -18.53 0.65 -4.34
N PRO A 142 -19.56 1.26 -3.75
CA PRO A 142 -20.58 0.55 -2.99
C PRO A 142 -21.17 -0.61 -3.80
N GLN A 143 -21.57 -1.68 -3.14
CA GLN A 143 -22.17 -2.84 -3.81
C GLN A 143 -23.33 -2.47 -4.75
N SER A 144 -24.11 -1.44 -4.40
CA SER A 144 -25.22 -0.94 -5.23
C SER A 144 -24.78 -0.34 -6.59
N LEU A 145 -23.51 0.04 -6.74
CA LEU A 145 -22.95 0.60 -7.96
C LEU A 145 -22.08 -0.39 -8.75
N ARG A 146 -21.94 -1.63 -8.25
CA ARG A 146 -21.18 -2.66 -8.95
C ARG A 146 -21.97 -3.18 -10.12
N PHE A 147 -21.24 -3.51 -11.19
CA PHE A 147 -21.82 -4.19 -12.32
C PHE A 147 -22.40 -5.55 -11.88
N ASN A 148 -23.71 -5.72 -12.04
CA ASN A 148 -24.38 -6.98 -11.77
C ASN A 148 -24.87 -7.55 -13.11
N PRO A 149 -24.24 -8.62 -13.62
CA PRO A 149 -24.62 -9.24 -14.89
C PRO A 149 -26.07 -9.76 -14.87
N ASP A 150 -26.61 -10.11 -13.71
CA ASP A 150 -27.99 -10.62 -13.59
C ASP A 150 -29.05 -9.55 -13.85
N ILE A 151 -28.71 -8.26 -13.68
CA ILE A 151 -29.62 -7.15 -13.98
C ILE A 151 -29.74 -6.96 -15.50
N ILE A 152 -28.66 -7.18 -16.24
CA ILE A 152 -28.65 -7.05 -17.71
C ILE A 152 -29.39 -8.22 -18.34
N ALA A 153 -29.22 -9.44 -17.84
CA ALA A 153 -29.94 -10.62 -18.33
C ALA A 153 -31.45 -10.49 -18.17
N LYS A 154 -31.94 -9.77 -17.15
CA LYS A 154 -33.36 -9.50 -16.95
C LYS A 154 -33.90 -8.34 -17.77
N GLY A 155 -33.07 -7.37 -18.15
CA GLY A 155 -33.46 -6.19 -18.94
C GLY A 155 -33.58 -6.43 -20.45
N PHE A 156 -33.03 -7.54 -20.97
CA PHE A 156 -33.10 -7.88 -22.38
C PHE A 156 -34.27 -8.82 -22.76
N VAL A 157 -35.07 -9.26 -21.79
CA VAL A 157 -36.17 -10.22 -22.04
C VAL A 157 -37.51 -9.54 -22.25
N ASP A 158 -37.62 -8.19 -22.08
CA ASP A 158 -38.91 -7.49 -22.07
C ASP A 158 -39.13 -6.54 -23.28
N GLN A 159 -38.62 -6.88 -24.46
CA GLN A 159 -38.93 -6.15 -25.69
C GLN A 159 -39.33 -7.03 -26.86
N SER A 160 -39.94 -8.19 -26.62
CA SER A 160 -40.46 -9.05 -27.67
C SER A 160 -41.95 -9.39 -27.52
N ASP A 161 -42.75 -8.46 -26.97
CA ASP A 161 -44.21 -8.52 -27.05
C ASP A 161 -44.79 -7.14 -27.27
N VAL A 162 -44.62 -6.59 -28.48
CA VAL A 162 -45.53 -5.62 -29.08
C VAL A 162 -45.63 -5.86 -30.58
#